data_fe4b2b61c874cc5be7334ba19d4751e7
#
_entry.id   fe4b2b61c874cc5be7334ba19d4751e7
#
_cell.length_a   1.000
_cell.length_b   1.000
_cell.length_c   1.000
_cell.angle_alpha   90.00
_cell.angle_beta   90.00
_cell.angle_gamma   90.00
#
_symmetry.space_group_name_H-M   'P 1'
#
loop_
_entity.id
_entity.type
_entity.pdbx_description
1 polymer ?
#
loop_
_entity_poly.entity_id
_entity_poly.type
_entity_poly.pdbx_seq_one_letter_code
_entity_poly.pdbx_strand_id
1 'polypeptide(L)'
;SVKIPVSKSPNERELESVEAAIMRIEQSFKTIGLSPQRLDASQYLVLLRSILFMGQEPDRWYDEDKLIKDQVMPFDASLESTADYVKLKNTVVRSLSTQAFPDSTSLGVMNQLIGDSLGSHNQIVDPFMFTLTVYFPSQMKKLQEVRQKENAINYQTQGPWIKFVARLRSKKEAFDVMSQSIEEGNRPIMLWFNVLLFSETAESSARSAATLRTYFQIFGFEMYEDKYTHAPMMLQQLPLFPEVEAVKKTFRYQTMTIREAAIPVRPEVSAA
;
A
#
# COMPACT_ATOMS: atom_id res chain seq x y z
N SER A 1 -8.15 -3.45 -6.01
CA SER A 1 -7.92 -3.39 -7.48
C SER A 1 -6.79 -4.31 -7.89
N VAL A 2 -6.87 -4.87 -9.08
CA VAL A 2 -5.81 -5.72 -9.67
C VAL A 2 -5.38 -5.09 -10.99
N LYS A 3 -4.06 -4.90 -11.16
CA LYS A 3 -3.48 -4.35 -12.39
C LYS A 3 -2.76 -5.47 -13.13
N ILE A 4 -3.22 -5.78 -14.32
CA ILE A 4 -2.62 -6.77 -15.21
C ILE A 4 -1.94 -6.01 -16.36
N PRO A 5 -0.62 -6.16 -16.56
CA PRO A 5 0.07 -5.48 -17.64
C PRO A 5 -0.34 -6.05 -19.00
N VAL A 6 -0.63 -5.17 -19.95
CA VAL A 6 -0.90 -5.50 -21.36
C VAL A 6 -0.07 -4.60 -22.26
N SER A 7 0.06 -4.97 -23.54
CA SER A 7 0.70 -4.12 -24.54
C SER A 7 -0.11 -2.85 -24.82
N LYS A 8 0.50 -1.83 -25.45
CA LYS A 8 -0.22 -0.58 -25.81
C LYS A 8 -1.40 -0.82 -26.76
N SER A 9 -1.31 -1.86 -27.57
CA SER A 9 -2.37 -2.27 -28.50
C SER A 9 -2.54 -3.78 -28.33
N PRO A 10 -3.34 -4.21 -27.33
CA PRO A 10 -3.50 -5.62 -27.01
C PRO A 10 -4.18 -6.36 -28.18
N ASN A 11 -3.66 -7.53 -28.51
CA ASN A 11 -4.27 -8.43 -29.48
C ASN A 11 -5.35 -9.32 -28.80
N GLU A 12 -6.14 -10.03 -29.58
CA GLU A 12 -7.21 -10.89 -29.05
C GLU A 12 -6.72 -11.91 -28.03
N ARG A 13 -5.54 -12.52 -28.27
CA ARG A 13 -4.95 -13.50 -27.32
C ARG A 13 -4.54 -12.88 -26.00
N GLU A 14 -4.04 -11.64 -26.02
CA GLU A 14 -3.74 -10.92 -24.77
C GLU A 14 -5.03 -10.60 -24.02
N LEU A 15 -6.10 -10.18 -24.71
CA LEU A 15 -7.40 -9.92 -24.09
C LEU A 15 -8.02 -11.18 -23.49
N GLU A 16 -7.98 -12.30 -24.21
CA GLU A 16 -8.42 -13.62 -23.68
C GLU A 16 -7.61 -14.03 -22.44
N SER A 17 -6.30 -13.81 -22.47
CA SER A 17 -5.43 -14.10 -21.30
C SER A 17 -5.78 -13.25 -20.09
N VAL A 18 -6.08 -11.97 -20.31
CA VAL A 18 -6.52 -11.04 -19.23
C VAL A 18 -7.86 -11.50 -18.68
N GLU A 19 -8.82 -11.83 -19.53
CA GLU A 19 -10.15 -12.29 -19.10
C GLU A 19 -10.03 -13.60 -18.28
N ALA A 20 -9.22 -14.54 -18.74
CA ALA A 20 -8.95 -15.77 -18.00
C ALA A 20 -8.26 -15.51 -16.64
N ALA A 21 -7.40 -14.48 -16.54
CA ALA A 21 -6.79 -14.09 -15.29
C ALA A 21 -7.82 -13.46 -14.34
N ILE A 22 -8.69 -12.60 -14.84
CA ILE A 22 -9.78 -11.99 -14.07
C ILE A 22 -10.72 -13.06 -13.52
N MET A 23 -11.15 -14.00 -14.35
CA MET A 23 -12.02 -15.12 -13.91
C MET A 23 -11.38 -15.94 -12.79
N ARG A 24 -10.08 -16.23 -12.88
CA ARG A 24 -9.34 -16.94 -11.81
C ARG A 24 -9.31 -16.16 -10.51
N ILE A 25 -9.09 -14.87 -10.58
CA ILE A 25 -9.08 -13.98 -9.41
C ILE A 25 -10.47 -13.94 -8.77
N GLU A 26 -11.52 -13.75 -9.55
CA GLU A 26 -12.90 -13.77 -9.06
C GLU A 26 -13.26 -15.09 -8.40
N GLN A 27 -12.88 -16.21 -9.02
CA GLN A 27 -13.10 -17.53 -8.44
C GLN A 27 -12.35 -17.72 -7.12
N SER A 28 -11.10 -17.22 -7.04
CA SER A 28 -10.32 -17.26 -5.81
C SER A 28 -11.01 -16.48 -4.69
N PHE A 29 -11.53 -15.29 -4.97
CA PHE A 29 -12.29 -14.51 -3.99
C PHE A 29 -13.59 -15.21 -3.56
N LYS A 30 -14.33 -15.81 -4.49
CA LYS A 30 -15.54 -16.58 -4.18
C LYS A 30 -15.23 -17.78 -3.28
N THR A 31 -14.10 -18.45 -3.49
CA THR A 31 -13.68 -19.60 -2.69
C THR A 31 -13.43 -19.23 -1.22
N ILE A 32 -12.99 -18.01 -0.94
CA ILE A 32 -12.81 -17.51 0.44
C ILE A 32 -14.03 -16.78 0.99
N GLY A 33 -15.19 -16.92 0.33
CA GLY A 33 -16.46 -16.34 0.81
C GLY A 33 -16.69 -14.87 0.47
N LEU A 34 -15.84 -14.26 -0.37
CA LEU A 34 -16.02 -12.91 -0.86
C LEU A 34 -16.85 -12.89 -2.16
N SER A 35 -17.65 -11.86 -2.33
CA SER A 35 -18.47 -11.64 -3.53
C SER A 35 -17.89 -10.47 -4.34
N PRO A 36 -16.86 -10.69 -5.18
CA PRO A 36 -16.27 -9.62 -5.97
C PRO A 36 -17.27 -9.11 -7.00
N GLN A 37 -17.27 -7.80 -7.19
CA GLN A 37 -18.05 -7.14 -8.23
C GLN A 37 -17.10 -6.37 -9.15
N ARG A 38 -17.23 -6.54 -10.46
CA ARG A 38 -16.54 -5.73 -11.44
C ARG A 38 -17.18 -4.35 -11.51
N LEU A 39 -16.37 -3.33 -11.53
CA LEU A 39 -16.81 -1.98 -11.77
C LEU A 39 -16.67 -1.68 -13.26
N ASP A 40 -17.68 -1.08 -13.87
CA ASP A 40 -17.56 -0.45 -15.16
C ASP A 40 -16.85 0.92 -15.06
N ALA A 41 -16.62 1.59 -16.18
CA ALA A 41 -15.90 2.86 -16.23
C ALA A 41 -16.62 3.96 -15.44
N SER A 42 -17.95 4.01 -15.53
CA SER A 42 -18.77 4.97 -14.80
C SER A 42 -18.68 4.74 -13.28
N GLN A 43 -18.86 3.51 -12.84
CA GLN A 43 -18.75 3.14 -11.42
C GLN A 43 -17.35 3.40 -10.87
N TYR A 44 -16.31 3.11 -11.68
CA TYR A 44 -14.93 3.40 -11.30
C TYR A 44 -14.67 4.90 -11.15
N LEU A 45 -15.22 5.73 -12.04
CA LEU A 45 -15.13 7.19 -11.95
C LEU A 45 -15.81 7.72 -10.68
N VAL A 46 -17.01 7.20 -10.34
CA VAL A 46 -17.71 7.52 -9.11
C VAL A 46 -16.89 7.12 -7.87
N LEU A 47 -16.28 5.94 -7.89
CA LEU A 47 -15.38 5.49 -6.81
C LEU A 47 -14.18 6.45 -6.62
N LEU A 48 -13.52 6.86 -7.71
CA LEU A 48 -12.40 7.81 -7.63
C LEU A 48 -12.82 9.14 -7.06
N ARG A 49 -13.95 9.67 -7.52
CA ARG A 49 -14.51 10.95 -7.01
C ARG A 49 -14.88 10.82 -5.52
N SER A 50 -15.46 9.70 -5.10
CA SER A 50 -15.81 9.45 -3.70
C SER A 50 -14.58 9.43 -2.79
N ILE A 51 -13.44 8.93 -3.29
CA ILE A 51 -12.19 8.93 -2.52
C ILE A 51 -11.58 10.33 -2.50
N LEU A 52 -11.49 11.01 -3.65
CA LEU A 52 -10.83 12.30 -3.75
C LEU A 52 -11.60 13.43 -3.06
N PHE A 53 -12.92 13.37 -3.11
CA PHE A 53 -13.83 14.37 -2.52
C PHE A 53 -14.60 13.75 -1.35
N MET A 54 -13.91 13.06 -0.46
CA MET A 54 -14.50 12.39 0.69
C MET A 54 -15.34 13.37 1.52
N GLY A 55 -16.56 12.94 1.87
CA GLY A 55 -17.54 13.77 2.58
C GLY A 55 -18.46 14.58 1.67
N GLN A 56 -18.27 14.55 0.35
CA GLN A 56 -19.17 15.14 -0.62
C GLN A 56 -19.88 14.03 -1.41
N GLU A 57 -21.11 14.32 -1.86
CA GLU A 57 -21.79 13.39 -2.77
C GLU A 57 -21.09 13.40 -4.12
N PRO A 58 -20.58 12.24 -4.61
CA PRO A 58 -19.84 12.21 -5.86
C PRO A 58 -20.76 12.48 -7.05
N ASP A 59 -20.32 13.33 -7.93
CA ASP A 59 -20.98 13.51 -9.24
C ASP A 59 -20.92 12.18 -10.00
N ARG A 60 -22.07 11.74 -10.52
CA ARG A 60 -22.25 10.48 -11.25
C ARG A 60 -22.17 10.65 -12.78
N TRP A 61 -21.96 11.89 -13.25
CA TRP A 61 -21.85 12.15 -14.67
C TRP A 61 -20.62 11.44 -15.27
N TYR A 62 -20.83 10.77 -16.38
CA TYR A 62 -19.83 10.05 -17.14
C TYR A 62 -20.06 10.27 -18.64
N ASP A 63 -19.01 10.55 -19.38
CA ASP A 63 -18.98 10.76 -20.83
C ASP A 63 -18.08 9.69 -21.45
N GLU A 64 -18.67 8.82 -22.28
CA GLU A 64 -17.96 7.68 -22.90
C GLU A 64 -16.90 8.13 -23.91
N ASP A 65 -17.07 9.31 -24.49
CA ASP A 65 -16.16 9.88 -25.49
C ASP A 65 -14.91 10.52 -24.87
N LYS A 66 -14.88 10.68 -23.55
CA LYS A 66 -13.76 11.30 -22.83
C LYS A 66 -12.94 10.28 -22.03
N LEU A 67 -11.66 10.56 -21.90
CA LEU A 67 -10.80 9.75 -21.03
C LEU A 67 -11.20 9.91 -19.55
N ILE A 68 -11.17 8.83 -18.80
CA ILE A 68 -11.51 8.82 -17.36
C ILE A 68 -10.69 9.88 -16.61
N LYS A 69 -9.39 10.00 -16.91
CA LYS A 69 -8.49 10.97 -16.26
C LYS A 69 -8.96 12.42 -16.39
N ASP A 70 -9.63 12.76 -17.50
CA ASP A 70 -10.09 14.13 -17.78
C ASP A 70 -11.44 14.43 -17.11
N GLN A 71 -12.07 13.41 -16.53
CA GLN A 71 -13.38 13.48 -15.88
C GLN A 71 -13.30 13.31 -14.35
N VAL A 72 -12.15 12.86 -13.81
CA VAL A 72 -11.99 12.60 -12.37
C VAL A 72 -12.14 13.88 -11.55
N MET A 73 -11.55 14.98 -12.04
CA MET A 73 -11.55 16.26 -11.35
C MET A 73 -12.66 17.17 -11.91
N PRO A 74 -13.53 17.72 -11.04
CA PRO A 74 -14.44 18.78 -11.45
C PRO A 74 -13.69 19.99 -12.00
N PHE A 75 -14.32 20.73 -12.90
CA PHE A 75 -13.69 21.91 -13.54
C PHE A 75 -13.30 22.99 -12.53
N ASP A 76 -14.03 23.10 -11.43
CA ASP A 76 -13.79 24.05 -10.34
C ASP A 76 -12.86 23.52 -9.25
N ALA A 77 -12.34 22.30 -9.41
CA ALA A 77 -11.43 21.73 -8.42
C ALA A 77 -10.05 22.36 -8.52
N SER A 78 -9.56 22.85 -7.40
CA SER A 78 -8.20 23.33 -7.24
C SER A 78 -7.38 22.29 -6.45
N LEU A 79 -6.14 22.08 -6.86
CA LEU A 79 -5.18 21.29 -6.14
C LEU A 79 -4.00 22.17 -5.75
N GLU A 80 -3.78 22.32 -4.45
CA GLU A 80 -2.63 23.01 -3.88
C GLU A 80 -1.75 22.01 -3.14
N SER A 81 -0.48 21.94 -3.50
CA SER A 81 0.48 21.05 -2.86
C SER A 81 1.46 21.86 -2.02
N THR A 82 1.52 21.57 -0.73
CA THR A 82 2.46 22.16 0.22
C THR A 82 3.49 21.10 0.67
N ALA A 83 4.42 21.50 1.54
CA ALA A 83 5.36 20.57 2.14
C ALA A 83 4.68 19.53 3.05
N ASP A 84 3.57 19.90 3.69
CA ASP A 84 2.96 19.13 4.77
C ASP A 84 1.62 18.49 4.41
N TYR A 85 0.99 18.90 3.30
CA TYR A 85 -0.29 18.36 2.86
C TYR A 85 -0.59 18.73 1.41
N VAL A 86 -1.61 18.08 0.86
CA VAL A 86 -2.29 18.49 -0.38
C VAL A 86 -3.67 19.01 -0.01
N LYS A 87 -4.04 20.18 -0.53
CA LYS A 87 -5.39 20.68 -0.42
C LYS A 87 -6.10 20.45 -1.75
N LEU A 88 -7.18 19.71 -1.70
CA LEU A 88 -8.04 19.41 -2.82
C LEU A 88 -9.40 20.04 -2.57
N LYS A 89 -9.69 21.16 -3.24
CA LYS A 89 -10.86 22.00 -2.97
C LYS A 89 -10.91 22.40 -1.48
N ASN A 90 -11.82 21.85 -0.71
CA ASN A 90 -11.98 22.14 0.73
C ASN A 90 -11.40 21.05 1.65
N THR A 91 -10.81 20.00 1.09
CA THR A 91 -10.29 18.88 1.86
C THR A 91 -8.77 18.93 1.90
N VAL A 92 -8.21 18.81 3.08
CA VAL A 92 -6.78 18.68 3.32
C VAL A 92 -6.45 17.20 3.36
N VAL A 93 -5.58 16.74 2.47
CA VAL A 93 -5.14 15.35 2.38
C VAL A 93 -3.70 15.22 2.83
N ARG A 94 -3.44 14.34 3.77
CA ARG A 94 -2.11 14.02 4.26
C ARG A 94 -1.82 12.55 4.07
N SER A 95 -0.67 12.25 3.48
CA SER A 95 -0.22 10.87 3.26
C SER A 95 0.82 10.48 4.31
N LEU A 96 0.67 9.26 4.82
CA LEU A 96 1.63 8.62 5.71
C LEU A 96 2.00 7.25 5.14
N SER A 97 3.29 6.97 5.13
CA SER A 97 3.83 5.70 4.65
C SER A 97 4.46 4.91 5.79
N THR A 98 4.35 3.59 5.75
CA THR A 98 5.01 2.71 6.70
C THR A 98 6.50 2.61 6.39
N GLN A 99 7.33 2.92 7.38
CA GLN A 99 8.78 2.74 7.31
C GLN A 99 9.20 1.35 7.79
N ALA A 100 8.59 0.88 8.88
CA ALA A 100 8.83 -0.45 9.42
C ALA A 100 7.52 -1.10 9.85
N PHE A 101 7.44 -2.40 9.61
CA PHE A 101 6.36 -3.25 10.11
C PHE A 101 6.78 -3.87 11.44
N PRO A 102 5.83 -4.26 12.30
CA PRO A 102 6.14 -5.00 13.51
C PRO A 102 6.77 -6.36 13.20
N ASP A 103 7.66 -6.83 14.06
CA ASP A 103 8.29 -8.15 13.94
C ASP A 103 7.28 -9.29 14.08
N SER A 104 6.21 -9.05 14.83
CA SER A 104 5.08 -9.97 14.98
C SER A 104 3.78 -9.21 15.10
N THR A 105 2.69 -9.81 14.64
CA THR A 105 1.36 -9.21 14.71
C THR A 105 0.30 -10.28 14.92
N SER A 106 -0.85 -9.89 15.45
CA SER A 106 -2.01 -10.75 15.64
C SER A 106 -3.11 -10.41 14.65
N LEU A 107 -4.03 -11.34 14.43
CA LEU A 107 -5.16 -11.15 13.53
C LEU A 107 -6.04 -9.94 13.89
N GLY A 108 -6.19 -9.65 15.17
CA GLY A 108 -7.02 -8.54 15.64
C GLY A 108 -6.38 -7.16 15.47
N VAL A 109 -5.10 -7.06 15.08
CA VAL A 109 -4.37 -5.78 15.01
C VAL A 109 -5.03 -4.80 14.03
N MET A 110 -5.53 -5.27 12.92
CA MET A 110 -6.19 -4.39 11.94
C MET A 110 -7.47 -3.76 12.47
N ASN A 111 -8.24 -4.48 13.27
CA ASN A 111 -9.42 -3.92 13.94
C ASN A 111 -9.03 -2.86 14.97
N GLN A 112 -7.92 -3.05 15.65
CA GLN A 112 -7.39 -2.09 16.61
C GLN A 112 -6.80 -0.85 15.91
N LEU A 113 -6.17 -1.00 14.74
CA LEU A 113 -5.63 0.12 13.96
C LEU A 113 -6.72 1.08 13.43
N ILE A 114 -7.95 0.62 13.27
CA ILE A 114 -9.10 1.46 12.89
C ILE A 114 -9.51 2.40 14.04
N GLY A 115 -9.15 2.05 15.26
CA GLY A 115 -9.47 2.78 16.47
C GLY A 115 -10.33 1.95 17.44
N ASP A 116 -10.32 2.38 18.69
CA ASP A 116 -11.12 1.71 19.72
C ASP A 116 -12.60 2.05 19.55
N SER A 117 -13.42 1.04 19.29
CA SER A 117 -14.87 1.16 19.19
C SER A 117 -15.56 1.64 20.48
N LEU A 118 -14.82 1.61 21.60
CA LEU A 118 -15.30 2.06 22.92
C LEU A 118 -14.99 3.55 23.19
N GLY A 119 -14.42 4.29 22.22
CA GLY A 119 -14.22 5.73 22.31
C GLY A 119 -13.04 6.17 23.16
N SER A 120 -11.92 5.46 23.09
CA SER A 120 -10.68 5.87 23.75
C SER A 120 -10.09 7.14 23.12
N HIS A 121 -9.20 7.82 23.87
CA HIS A 121 -8.53 9.06 23.43
C HIS A 121 -7.62 8.90 22.19
N ASN A 122 -7.38 7.69 21.74
CA ASN A 122 -6.50 7.38 20.59
C ASN A 122 -7.26 7.12 19.28
N GLN A 123 -8.49 7.60 19.18
CA GLN A 123 -9.32 7.41 17.99
C GLN A 123 -8.89 8.39 16.87
N ILE A 124 -8.78 7.85 15.65
CA ILE A 124 -8.63 8.68 14.45
C ILE A 124 -10.02 9.24 14.12
N VAL A 125 -10.20 10.53 14.32
CA VAL A 125 -11.51 11.21 14.14
C VAL A 125 -11.75 11.55 12.66
N ASP A 126 -10.71 11.98 11.96
CA ASP A 126 -10.82 12.35 10.55
C ASP A 126 -11.03 11.10 9.67
N PRO A 127 -11.77 11.20 8.56
CA PRO A 127 -11.87 10.14 7.58
C PRO A 127 -10.48 9.71 7.09
N PHE A 128 -10.30 8.42 6.88
CA PHE A 128 -9.03 7.87 6.42
C PHE A 128 -9.23 6.73 5.42
N MET A 129 -8.19 6.48 4.64
CA MET A 129 -8.12 5.34 3.75
C MET A 129 -6.82 4.58 3.98
N PHE A 130 -6.93 3.28 4.28
CA PHE A 130 -5.79 2.36 4.30
C PHE A 130 -5.58 1.74 2.94
N THR A 131 -4.36 1.80 2.46
CA THR A 131 -3.97 1.19 1.19
C THR A 131 -2.85 0.20 1.41
N LEU A 132 -3.12 -1.05 1.05
CA LEU A 132 -2.12 -2.11 0.98
C LEU A 132 -1.87 -2.44 -0.48
N THR A 133 -0.68 -2.13 -0.97
CA THR A 133 -0.26 -2.47 -2.32
C THR A 133 0.73 -3.62 -2.28
N VAL A 134 0.40 -4.70 -2.96
CA VAL A 134 1.24 -5.90 -3.08
C VAL A 134 1.67 -6.04 -4.53
N TYR A 135 2.97 -6.09 -4.75
CA TYR A 135 3.55 -6.31 -6.08
C TYR A 135 4.29 -7.64 -6.12
N PHE A 136 3.97 -8.42 -7.14
CA PHE A 136 4.63 -9.69 -7.44
C PHE A 136 5.68 -9.47 -8.54
N PRO A 137 6.95 -9.28 -8.19
CA PRO A 137 8.01 -9.08 -9.18
C PRO A 137 8.29 -10.37 -9.96
N SER A 138 8.99 -10.23 -11.10
CA SER A 138 9.59 -11.39 -11.75
C SER A 138 10.48 -12.13 -10.75
N GLN A 139 10.12 -13.35 -10.41
CA GLN A 139 10.77 -14.12 -9.34
C GLN A 139 12.26 -14.31 -9.63
N MET A 140 12.62 -14.57 -10.89
CA MET A 140 14.02 -14.76 -11.30
C MET A 140 14.86 -13.48 -11.08
N LYS A 141 14.33 -12.32 -11.50
CA LYS A 141 15.01 -11.03 -11.29
C LYS A 141 15.13 -10.68 -9.81
N LYS A 142 14.05 -10.92 -9.04
CA LYS A 142 14.05 -10.60 -7.60
C LYS A 142 14.99 -11.48 -6.83
N LEU A 143 15.07 -12.77 -7.17
CA LEU A 143 16.01 -13.71 -6.58
C LEU A 143 17.47 -13.27 -6.83
N GLN A 144 17.78 -12.87 -8.06
CA GLN A 144 19.11 -12.36 -8.39
C GLN A 144 19.44 -11.09 -7.58
N GLU A 145 18.49 -10.17 -7.43
CA GLU A 145 18.65 -8.95 -6.63
C GLU A 145 18.91 -9.29 -5.15
N VAL A 146 18.15 -10.22 -4.58
CA VAL A 146 18.34 -10.66 -3.19
C VAL A 146 19.72 -11.28 -3.01
N ARG A 147 20.14 -12.19 -3.89
CA ARG A 147 21.48 -12.80 -3.85
C ARG A 147 22.61 -11.80 -4.00
N GLN A 148 22.46 -10.82 -4.87
CA GLN A 148 23.47 -9.74 -5.04
C GLN A 148 23.58 -8.90 -3.74
N LYS A 149 22.47 -8.57 -3.11
CA LYS A 149 22.46 -7.81 -1.85
C LYS A 149 23.03 -8.65 -0.69
N GLU A 150 22.70 -9.92 -0.63
CA GLU A 150 23.25 -10.86 0.33
C GLU A 150 24.77 -10.97 0.21
N ASN A 151 25.29 -11.17 -1.01
CA ASN A 151 26.72 -11.21 -1.27
C ASN A 151 27.41 -9.90 -0.87
N ALA A 152 26.82 -8.75 -1.17
CA ALA A 152 27.34 -7.45 -0.78
C ALA A 152 27.41 -7.29 0.75
N ILE A 153 26.38 -7.73 1.46
CA ILE A 153 26.34 -7.71 2.92
C ILE A 153 27.35 -8.69 3.51
N ASN A 154 27.43 -9.90 2.98
CA ASN A 154 28.42 -10.89 3.41
C ASN A 154 29.85 -10.37 3.23
N TYR A 155 30.14 -9.70 2.12
CA TYR A 155 31.44 -9.06 1.89
C TYR A 155 31.73 -7.96 2.91
N GLN A 156 30.74 -7.10 3.20
CA GLN A 156 30.86 -6.04 4.23
C GLN A 156 31.02 -6.59 5.64
N THR A 157 30.48 -7.79 5.89
CA THR A 157 30.49 -8.44 7.22
C THR A 157 31.71 -9.33 7.46
N GLN A 158 32.59 -9.55 6.48
CA GLN A 158 33.83 -10.33 6.65
C GLN A 158 34.94 -9.55 7.38
N GLY A 159 34.77 -8.24 7.58
CA GLY A 159 35.75 -7.39 8.26
C GLY A 159 35.61 -7.37 9.79
N PRO A 160 36.68 -6.97 10.53
CA PRO A 160 36.67 -6.87 11.98
C PRO A 160 35.62 -5.88 12.53
N TRP A 161 35.10 -5.00 11.67
CA TRP A 161 34.13 -3.94 12.02
C TRP A 161 32.72 -4.45 12.30
N ILE A 162 32.37 -5.69 11.92
CA ILE A 162 31.02 -6.24 12.10
C ILE A 162 30.61 -6.26 13.58
N LYS A 163 31.57 -6.42 14.49
CA LYS A 163 31.32 -6.44 15.94
C LYS A 163 30.83 -5.09 16.48
N PHE A 164 31.09 -4.00 15.75
CA PHE A 164 30.79 -2.64 16.18
C PHE A 164 29.54 -2.04 15.51
N VAL A 165 28.97 -2.68 14.48
CA VAL A 165 27.82 -2.17 13.74
C VAL A 165 26.65 -3.13 13.88
N ALA A 166 25.89 -2.98 14.97
CA ALA A 166 24.69 -3.78 15.26
C ALA A 166 23.72 -3.83 14.07
N ARG A 167 23.57 -2.70 13.34
CA ARG A 167 22.70 -2.58 12.16
C ARG A 167 23.10 -3.50 10.99
N LEU A 168 24.40 -3.77 10.81
CA LEU A 168 24.85 -4.72 9.77
C LEU A 168 24.56 -6.16 10.16
N ARG A 169 24.62 -6.48 11.45
CA ARG A 169 24.27 -7.79 11.97
C ARG A 169 22.79 -8.09 11.76
N SER A 170 21.92 -7.20 12.19
CA SER A 170 20.46 -7.37 11.98
C SER A 170 20.10 -7.47 10.51
N LYS A 171 20.76 -6.69 9.63
CA LYS A 171 20.56 -6.82 8.19
C LYS A 171 20.99 -8.20 7.67
N LYS A 172 22.11 -8.72 8.12
CA LYS A 172 22.57 -10.05 7.72
C LYS A 172 21.57 -11.11 8.15
N GLU A 173 21.16 -11.11 9.42
CA GLU A 173 20.16 -12.04 9.95
C GLU A 173 18.86 -12.00 9.16
N ALA A 174 18.36 -10.82 8.80
CA ALA A 174 17.17 -10.66 7.95
C ALA A 174 17.35 -11.24 6.54
N PHE A 175 18.54 -11.08 5.94
CA PHE A 175 18.82 -11.67 4.62
C PHE A 175 19.00 -13.19 4.68
N ASP A 176 19.64 -13.71 5.72
CA ASP A 176 19.79 -15.15 5.93
C ASP A 176 18.41 -15.82 6.07
N VAL A 177 17.51 -15.24 6.86
CA VAL A 177 16.10 -15.71 7.00
C VAL A 177 15.36 -15.65 5.67
N MET A 178 15.51 -14.56 4.92
CA MET A 178 14.85 -14.41 3.60
C MET A 178 15.39 -15.45 2.60
N SER A 179 16.71 -15.66 2.53
CA SER A 179 17.32 -16.63 1.63
C SER A 179 16.86 -18.05 1.96
N GLN A 180 16.82 -18.41 3.23
CA GLN A 180 16.28 -19.70 3.68
C GLN A 180 14.81 -19.85 3.28
N SER A 181 13.99 -18.84 3.51
CA SER A 181 12.58 -18.85 3.15
C SER A 181 12.36 -19.04 1.64
N ILE A 182 13.21 -18.43 0.80
CA ILE A 182 13.18 -18.59 -0.65
C ILE A 182 13.61 -20.02 -1.05
N GLU A 183 14.61 -20.60 -0.41
CA GLU A 183 15.04 -21.98 -0.64
C GLU A 183 13.95 -23.00 -0.27
N GLU A 184 13.13 -22.69 0.73
CA GLU A 184 11.93 -23.45 1.10
C GLU A 184 10.78 -23.28 0.07
N GLY A 185 10.97 -22.52 -1.01
CA GLY A 185 10.02 -22.33 -2.08
C GLY A 185 9.07 -21.14 -1.90
N ASN A 186 9.28 -20.31 -0.89
CA ASN A 186 8.51 -19.08 -0.71
C ASN A 186 8.92 -18.02 -1.74
N ARG A 187 7.93 -17.26 -2.22
CA ARG A 187 8.14 -16.24 -3.25
C ARG A 187 8.28 -14.85 -2.64
N PRO A 188 9.35 -14.10 -2.96
CA PRO A 188 9.47 -12.72 -2.51
C PRO A 188 8.45 -11.82 -3.21
N ILE A 189 7.84 -10.95 -2.41
CA ILE A 189 6.91 -9.92 -2.84
C ILE A 189 7.41 -8.55 -2.35
N MET A 190 6.86 -7.49 -2.92
CA MET A 190 7.07 -6.14 -2.44
C MET A 190 5.74 -5.60 -1.91
N LEU A 191 5.78 -5.04 -0.71
CA LEU A 191 4.62 -4.60 0.02
C LEU A 191 4.76 -3.12 0.42
N TRP A 192 3.68 -2.37 0.24
CA TRP A 192 3.52 -1.00 0.73
C TRP A 192 2.23 -0.90 1.53
N PHE A 193 2.32 -0.32 2.70
CA PHE A 193 1.16 0.02 3.50
C PHE A 193 1.17 1.52 3.77
N ASN A 194 0.12 2.20 3.36
CA ASN A 194 0.02 3.64 3.42
C ASN A 194 -1.35 4.04 3.96
N VAL A 195 -1.40 5.25 4.51
CA VAL A 195 -2.64 5.85 5.02
C VAL A 195 -2.81 7.23 4.40
N LEU A 196 -3.99 7.51 3.88
CA LEU A 196 -4.44 8.87 3.58
C LEU A 196 -5.40 9.34 4.68
N LEU A 197 -5.15 10.52 5.20
CA LEU A 197 -6.04 11.25 6.10
C LEU A 197 -6.71 12.37 5.31
N PHE A 198 -8.02 12.53 5.53
CA PHE A 198 -8.83 13.56 4.90
C PHE A 198 -9.41 14.44 5.99
N SER A 199 -9.01 15.70 6.04
CA SER A 199 -9.35 16.62 7.11
C SER A 199 -9.94 17.91 6.53
N GLU A 200 -10.71 18.65 7.32
CA GLU A 200 -11.24 19.95 6.89
C GLU A 200 -10.19 21.06 6.97
N THR A 201 -9.25 20.95 7.92
CA THR A 201 -8.21 21.97 8.15
C THR A 201 -6.82 21.35 8.25
N ALA A 202 -5.79 22.15 7.97
CA ALA A 202 -4.40 21.74 8.12
C ALA A 202 -4.05 21.38 9.57
N GLU A 203 -4.65 22.05 10.53
CA GLU A 203 -4.42 21.82 11.97
C GLU A 203 -5.06 20.51 12.43
N SER A 204 -6.30 20.23 12.01
CA SER A 204 -6.94 18.94 12.25
C SER A 204 -6.13 17.81 11.65
N SER A 205 -5.71 17.96 10.40
CA SER A 205 -4.87 16.99 9.68
C SER A 205 -3.55 16.69 10.41
N ALA A 206 -2.89 17.72 10.96
CA ALA A 206 -1.65 17.55 11.71
C ALA A 206 -1.88 16.79 13.03
N ARG A 207 -2.96 17.09 13.74
CA ARG A 207 -3.34 16.37 14.97
C ARG A 207 -3.65 14.92 14.70
N SER A 208 -4.47 14.65 13.68
CA SER A 208 -4.84 13.28 13.28
C SER A 208 -3.64 12.47 12.83
N ALA A 209 -2.67 13.09 12.11
CA ALA A 209 -1.43 12.44 11.73
C ALA A 209 -0.55 12.08 12.94
N ALA A 210 -0.46 12.97 13.92
CA ALA A 210 0.28 12.72 15.16
C ALA A 210 -0.37 11.59 15.97
N THR A 211 -1.69 11.62 16.13
CA THR A 211 -2.47 10.57 16.80
C THR A 211 -2.27 9.23 16.11
N LEU A 212 -2.40 9.18 14.79
CA LEU A 212 -2.21 7.97 13.99
C LEU A 212 -0.80 7.39 14.20
N ARG A 213 0.23 8.21 14.08
CA ARG A 213 1.62 7.76 14.27
C ARG A 213 1.84 7.17 15.65
N THR A 214 1.37 7.83 16.70
CA THR A 214 1.48 7.36 18.08
C THR A 214 0.72 6.04 18.26
N TYR A 215 -0.48 5.97 17.71
CA TYR A 215 -1.33 4.79 17.84
C TYR A 215 -0.73 3.58 17.10
N PHE A 216 -0.28 3.77 15.87
CA PHE A 216 0.38 2.72 15.09
C PHE A 216 1.69 2.25 15.74
N GLN A 217 2.41 3.17 16.38
CA GLN A 217 3.65 2.82 17.11
C GLN A 217 3.41 1.85 18.27
N ILE A 218 2.25 1.94 18.94
CA ILE A 218 1.86 0.99 20.00
C ILE A 218 1.83 -0.44 19.47
N PHE A 219 1.44 -0.62 18.19
CA PHE A 219 1.40 -1.93 17.53
C PHE A 219 2.68 -2.25 16.75
N GLY A 220 3.75 -1.49 16.94
CA GLY A 220 5.05 -1.73 16.33
C GLY A 220 5.21 -1.25 14.89
N PHE A 221 4.25 -0.48 14.34
CA PHE A 221 4.41 0.15 13.04
C PHE A 221 5.14 1.49 13.17
N GLU A 222 6.15 1.72 12.35
CA GLU A 222 6.74 3.04 12.22
C GLU A 222 6.14 3.77 11.01
N MET A 223 5.32 4.79 11.27
CA MET A 223 4.68 5.59 10.25
C MET A 223 5.38 6.92 10.07
N TYR A 224 5.60 7.31 8.80
CA TYR A 224 6.20 8.59 8.42
C TYR A 224 5.23 9.43 7.59
N GLU A 225 5.25 10.73 7.84
CA GLU A 225 4.58 11.68 6.96
C GLU A 225 5.39 11.86 5.68
N ASP A 226 4.71 11.81 4.54
CA ASP A 226 5.32 11.92 3.21
C ASP A 226 5.54 13.39 2.82
N LYS A 227 6.29 14.14 3.65
CA LYS A 227 6.57 15.56 3.44
C LYS A 227 7.15 15.82 2.05
N TYR A 228 6.68 16.90 1.43
CA TYR A 228 7.01 17.32 0.05
C TYR A 228 6.51 16.38 -1.06
N THR A 229 6.01 15.19 -0.73
CA THR A 229 5.58 14.18 -1.71
C THR A 229 4.13 13.74 -1.52
N HIS A 230 3.33 14.49 -0.75
CA HIS A 230 1.93 14.13 -0.47
C HIS A 230 1.08 13.94 -1.74
N ALA A 231 1.25 14.80 -2.76
CA ALA A 231 0.47 14.71 -3.98
C ALA A 231 0.78 13.43 -4.79
N PRO A 232 2.04 13.11 -5.14
CA PRO A 232 2.33 11.85 -5.80
C PRO A 232 1.99 10.64 -4.94
N MET A 233 2.14 10.71 -3.62
CA MET A 233 1.78 9.64 -2.71
C MET A 233 0.27 9.41 -2.65
N MET A 234 -0.53 10.46 -2.63
CA MET A 234 -1.98 10.39 -2.72
C MET A 234 -2.41 9.70 -4.02
N LEU A 235 -1.86 10.12 -5.16
CA LEU A 235 -2.19 9.52 -6.46
C LEU A 235 -1.84 8.04 -6.51
N GLN A 236 -0.68 7.64 -5.98
CA GLN A 236 -0.26 6.23 -5.98
C GLN A 236 -1.13 5.33 -5.10
N GLN A 237 -1.90 5.89 -4.18
CA GLN A 237 -2.81 5.14 -3.33
C GLN A 237 -4.20 4.95 -3.95
N LEU A 238 -4.51 5.66 -5.04
CA LEU A 238 -5.78 5.47 -5.73
C LEU A 238 -5.84 4.11 -6.43
N PRO A 239 -7.03 3.50 -6.53
CA PRO A 239 -7.20 2.23 -7.24
C PRO A 239 -6.71 2.32 -8.69
N LEU A 240 -5.93 1.33 -9.15
CA LEU A 240 -5.30 1.21 -10.47
C LEU A 240 -4.21 2.26 -10.81
N PHE A 241 -3.93 3.22 -9.95
CA PHE A 241 -2.89 4.25 -10.18
C PHE A 241 -1.46 3.78 -9.86
N PRO A 242 -1.19 2.83 -8.93
CA PRO A 242 0.18 2.47 -8.56
C PRO A 242 1.02 2.11 -9.79
N GLU A 243 2.10 2.86 -10.00
CA GLU A 243 3.14 2.57 -10.99
C GLU A 243 4.39 2.05 -10.29
N VAL A 244 4.74 0.79 -10.56
CA VAL A 244 5.80 0.09 -9.84
C VAL A 244 7.15 0.82 -9.91
N GLU A 245 7.51 1.39 -11.06
CA GLU A 245 8.78 2.08 -11.21
C GLU A 245 8.81 3.44 -10.48
N ALA A 246 7.70 4.17 -10.47
CA ALA A 246 7.56 5.38 -9.66
C ALA A 246 7.57 5.03 -8.17
N VAL A 247 6.84 3.99 -7.79
CA VAL A 247 6.76 3.49 -6.43
C VAL A 247 8.14 3.08 -5.91
N LYS A 248 8.93 2.32 -6.66
CA LYS A 248 10.29 1.92 -6.25
C LYS A 248 11.24 3.09 -6.00
N LYS A 249 11.07 4.21 -6.70
CA LYS A 249 11.93 5.39 -6.57
C LYS A 249 11.52 6.30 -5.42
N THR A 250 10.24 6.39 -5.15
CA THR A 250 9.65 7.39 -4.25
C THR A 250 9.27 6.79 -2.90
N PHE A 251 8.88 5.52 -2.88
CA PHE A 251 8.34 4.86 -1.69
C PHE A 251 9.36 3.97 -0.99
N ARG A 252 9.21 3.91 0.31
CA ARG A 252 9.82 2.85 1.11
C ARG A 252 8.94 1.62 1.00
N TYR A 253 9.44 0.59 0.36
CA TYR A 253 8.77 -0.70 0.31
C TYR A 253 9.56 -1.72 1.11
N GLN A 254 8.85 -2.70 1.63
CA GLN A 254 9.49 -3.87 2.23
C GLN A 254 9.44 -5.04 1.26
N THR A 255 10.56 -5.75 1.15
CA THR A 255 10.60 -7.04 0.49
C THR A 255 10.42 -8.09 1.56
N MET A 256 9.39 -8.90 1.42
CA MET A 256 9.11 -10.02 2.31
C MET A 256 8.64 -11.22 1.51
N THR A 257 8.61 -12.39 2.10
CA THR A 257 8.02 -13.56 1.47
C THR A 257 6.49 -13.54 1.61
N ILE A 258 5.79 -14.28 0.74
CA ILE A 258 4.33 -14.42 0.83
C ILE A 258 3.94 -14.97 2.21
N ARG A 259 4.75 -15.84 2.78
CA ARG A 259 4.51 -16.41 4.12
C ARG A 259 4.55 -15.34 5.20
N GLU A 260 5.55 -14.46 5.18
CA GLU A 260 5.67 -13.33 6.12
C GLU A 260 4.51 -12.34 5.96
N ALA A 261 4.15 -11.99 4.73
CA ALA A 261 3.03 -11.09 4.45
C ALA A 261 1.67 -11.68 4.85
N ALA A 262 1.53 -13.00 4.88
CA ALA A 262 0.29 -13.68 5.26
C ALA A 262 0.09 -13.76 6.78
N ILE A 263 1.13 -13.58 7.59
CA ILE A 263 1.05 -13.63 9.06
C ILE A 263 0.03 -12.62 9.62
N PRO A 264 -0.06 -11.38 9.15
CA PRO A 264 -1.05 -10.41 9.63
C PRO A 264 -2.51 -10.79 9.34
N VAL A 265 -2.73 -11.71 8.41
CA VAL A 265 -4.06 -12.06 7.88
C VAL A 265 -4.52 -13.46 8.32
N ARG A 266 -3.62 -14.29 8.86
CA ARG A 266 -4.01 -15.62 9.34
C ARG A 266 -4.67 -15.54 10.71
N PRO A 267 -5.88 -16.12 10.89
CA PRO A 267 -6.34 -16.46 12.21
C PRO A 267 -5.32 -17.40 12.85
N GLU A 268 -4.82 -17.07 14.02
CA GLU A 268 -4.23 -18.09 14.86
C GLU A 268 -5.31 -19.14 15.06
N VAL A 269 -5.18 -20.25 14.36
CA VAL A 269 -5.88 -21.46 14.74
C VAL A 269 -5.18 -21.85 16.04
N SER A 270 -5.71 -21.39 17.16
CA SER A 270 -5.33 -21.93 18.44
C SER A 270 -5.65 -23.41 18.36
N ALA A 271 -4.61 -24.21 18.24
CA ALA A 271 -4.72 -25.64 18.48
C ALA A 271 -5.21 -25.80 19.92
N ALA A 272 -6.50 -26.11 20.05
CA ALA A 272 -7.06 -26.59 21.32
C ALA A 272 -6.56 -28.00 21.57
#